data_1b099a7da2511ec73f2f4e0a55cec9c8
#
_entry.id   1b099a7da2511ec73f2f4e0a55cec9c8
#
_cell.length_a   1.000
_cell.length_b   1.000
_cell.length_c   1.000
_cell.angle_alpha   90.00
_cell.angle_beta   90.00
_cell.angle_gamma   90.00
#
_symmetry.space_group_name_H-M   'P 1'
#
loop_
_entity.id
_entity.type
_entity.pdbx_description
1 polymer ?
#
loop_
_entity_poly.entity_id
_entity_poly.type
_entity_poly.pdbx_seq_one_letter_code
_entity_poly.pdbx_strand_id
1 'polypeptide(L)'
;MLNETLSTIREEAQKSDKIEQSVTVLSFASGGEPLQYAYRNTIAEQTSPISPNDYTLRGMTALYDAIGTSVTDRERNKGKEDKVLVTIITDGYENDSIEWDGASVKKLIDRLCKKGWVFTYIGANQDAALEAGKIGVKNSLTFEASIEGTVNMFAFEKQSRQRWNKRVRLNENNIQNDYFSDDDK
;
A
#
# COMPACT_ATOMS: atom_id res chain seq x y z
N MET A 1 2.77 12.08 -8.42
CA MET A 1 3.04 11.37 -7.14
C MET A 1 2.60 9.91 -7.20
N LEU A 2 1.30 9.55 -7.09
CA LEU A 2 0.86 8.14 -7.27
C LEU A 2 1.31 7.56 -8.61
N ASN A 3 1.31 8.35 -9.67
CA ASN A 3 1.81 7.97 -10.99
C ASN A 3 3.31 7.67 -11.03
N GLU A 4 4.12 8.26 -10.15
CA GLU A 4 5.55 7.92 -10.01
C GLU A 4 5.71 6.53 -9.40
N THR A 5 4.90 6.19 -8.38
CA THR A 5 4.86 4.82 -7.85
C THR A 5 4.45 3.82 -8.92
N LEU A 6 3.41 4.10 -9.71
CA LEU A 6 3.00 3.25 -10.83
C LEU A 6 4.09 3.12 -11.89
N SER A 7 4.79 4.21 -12.22
CA SER A 7 5.94 4.16 -13.14
C SER A 7 7.04 3.25 -12.60
N THR A 8 7.36 3.38 -11.31
CA THR A 8 8.34 2.52 -10.65
C THR A 8 7.94 1.05 -10.70
N ILE A 9 6.65 0.73 -10.45
CA ILE A 9 6.16 -0.65 -10.52
C ILE A 9 6.32 -1.20 -11.95
N ARG A 10 5.97 -0.42 -12.99
CA ARG A 10 6.16 -0.82 -14.39
C ARG A 10 7.63 -1.04 -14.74
N GLU A 11 8.50 -0.12 -14.34
CA GLU A 11 9.94 -0.22 -14.55
C GLU A 11 10.53 -1.47 -13.87
N GLU A 12 10.07 -1.78 -12.67
CA GLU A 12 10.52 -2.98 -11.94
C GLU A 12 9.96 -4.27 -12.54
N ALA A 13 8.74 -4.26 -13.07
CA ALA A 13 8.15 -5.41 -13.75
C ALA A 13 8.99 -5.79 -14.99
N GLN A 14 9.47 -4.81 -15.74
CA GLN A 14 10.30 -5.03 -16.94
C GLN A 14 11.71 -5.58 -16.64
N LYS A 15 12.17 -5.54 -15.39
CA LYS A 15 13.51 -6.03 -15.01
C LYS A 15 13.61 -7.55 -14.92
N SER A 16 12.50 -8.27 -14.96
CA SER A 16 12.51 -9.73 -14.80
C SER A 16 11.36 -10.39 -15.54
N ASP A 17 11.68 -11.16 -16.56
CA ASP A 17 10.72 -12.00 -17.29
C ASP A 17 10.17 -13.18 -16.47
N LYS A 18 10.72 -13.40 -15.26
CA LYS A 18 10.36 -14.53 -14.38
C LYS A 18 9.30 -14.19 -13.35
N ILE A 19 9.04 -12.90 -13.11
CA ILE A 19 8.12 -12.45 -12.06
C ILE A 19 7.13 -11.48 -12.69
N GLU A 20 5.90 -11.92 -12.86
CA GLU A 20 4.80 -11.04 -13.23
C GLU A 20 4.40 -10.17 -12.03
N GLN A 21 4.25 -8.89 -12.23
CA GLN A 21 3.72 -7.97 -11.22
C GLN A 21 2.32 -7.52 -11.61
N SER A 22 1.38 -7.65 -10.70
CA SER A 22 0.04 -7.07 -10.83
C SER A 22 -0.18 -6.00 -9.77
N VAL A 23 -1.02 -5.04 -10.07
CA VAL A 23 -1.31 -3.91 -9.20
C VAL A 23 -2.82 -3.75 -8.99
N THR A 24 -3.18 -3.43 -7.77
CA THR A 24 -4.50 -2.92 -7.41
C THR A 24 -4.32 -1.53 -6.84
N VAL A 25 -5.02 -0.55 -7.39
CA VAL A 25 -5.05 0.82 -6.89
C VAL A 25 -6.50 1.19 -6.63
N LEU A 26 -6.76 1.68 -5.44
CA LEU A 26 -8.07 2.16 -5.06
C LEU A 26 -7.95 3.44 -4.23
N SER A 27 -8.93 4.30 -4.36
CA SER A 27 -9.20 5.39 -3.42
C SER A 27 -10.38 5.01 -2.52
N PHE A 28 -10.39 5.55 -1.33
CA PHE A 28 -11.44 5.29 -0.36
C PHE A 28 -11.89 6.60 0.31
N ALA A 29 -13.17 6.65 0.64
CA ALA A 29 -13.81 7.75 1.35
C ALA A 29 -15.14 7.25 1.92
N SER A 30 -15.84 8.07 2.69
CA SER A 30 -17.20 7.78 3.14
C SER A 30 -18.26 8.28 2.17
N GLY A 31 -19.44 7.68 2.22
CA GLY A 31 -20.63 8.09 1.47
C GLY A 31 -20.62 7.66 0.00
N GLY A 32 -21.64 6.95 -0.44
CA GLY A 32 -21.75 6.44 -1.79
C GLY A 32 -20.98 5.14 -2.02
N GLU A 33 -20.18 5.05 -3.08
CA GLU A 33 -19.28 3.93 -3.31
C GLU A 33 -18.00 4.15 -2.48
N PRO A 34 -17.79 3.41 -1.38
CA PRO A 34 -16.70 3.68 -0.45
C PRO A 34 -15.32 3.33 -1.02
N LEU A 35 -15.26 2.45 -2.03
CA LEU A 35 -14.03 2.02 -2.70
C LEU A 35 -14.13 2.27 -4.20
N GLN A 36 -13.25 3.11 -4.73
CA GLN A 36 -13.14 3.35 -6.16
C GLN A 36 -11.83 2.74 -6.68
N TYR A 37 -11.93 1.73 -7.54
CA TYR A 37 -10.78 1.07 -8.13
C TYR A 37 -10.36 1.75 -9.42
N ALA A 38 -9.16 2.30 -9.45
CA ALA A 38 -8.50 2.71 -10.69
C ALA A 38 -7.93 1.49 -11.41
N TYR A 39 -7.34 0.53 -10.64
CA TYR A 39 -6.87 -0.76 -11.14
C TYR A 39 -7.23 -1.86 -10.16
N ARG A 40 -7.60 -3.04 -10.67
CA ARG A 40 -7.90 -4.20 -9.85
C ARG A 40 -7.23 -5.45 -10.43
N ASN A 41 -6.17 -5.92 -9.75
CA ASN A 41 -5.35 -7.05 -10.18
C ASN A 41 -4.90 -6.95 -11.64
N THR A 42 -4.49 -5.75 -12.06
CA THR A 42 -4.07 -5.46 -13.42
C THR A 42 -2.58 -5.71 -13.56
N ILE A 43 -2.14 -6.35 -14.63
CA ILE A 43 -0.71 -6.53 -14.95
C ILE A 43 -0.05 -5.15 -15.03
N ALA A 44 1.10 -4.99 -14.37
CA ALA A 44 1.73 -3.68 -14.18
C ALA A 44 2.02 -2.96 -15.50
N GLU A 45 2.46 -3.68 -16.51
CA GLU A 45 2.78 -3.15 -17.83
C GLU A 45 1.54 -2.65 -18.60
N GLN A 46 0.35 -3.11 -18.21
CA GLN A 46 -0.92 -2.69 -18.82
C GLN A 46 -1.52 -1.45 -18.16
N THR A 47 -0.90 -0.93 -17.09
CA THR A 47 -1.39 0.26 -16.41
C THR A 47 -0.95 1.54 -17.12
N SER A 48 -1.80 2.56 -17.09
CA SER A 48 -1.53 3.92 -17.57
C SER A 48 -1.46 4.88 -16.38
N PRO A 49 -0.99 6.11 -16.57
CA PRO A 49 -1.11 7.13 -15.53
C PRO A 49 -2.57 7.36 -15.13
N ILE A 50 -2.81 7.45 -13.82
CA ILE A 50 -4.12 7.77 -13.25
C ILE A 50 -4.37 9.27 -13.42
N SER A 51 -5.55 9.61 -13.96
CA SER A 51 -6.03 10.98 -14.09
C SER A 51 -6.72 11.45 -12.81
N PRO A 52 -6.72 12.74 -12.50
CA PRO A 52 -7.57 13.29 -11.44
C PRO A 52 -9.07 12.98 -11.60
N ASN A 53 -9.52 12.66 -12.82
CA ASN A 53 -10.91 12.27 -13.09
C ASN A 53 -11.21 10.80 -12.72
N ASP A 54 -10.18 9.98 -12.48
CA ASP A 54 -10.34 8.56 -12.16
C ASP A 54 -10.67 8.32 -10.68
N TYR A 55 -10.68 9.36 -9.86
CA TYR A 55 -11.06 9.29 -8.46
C TYR A 55 -11.74 10.58 -8.00
N THR A 56 -12.58 10.46 -6.99
CA THR A 56 -13.29 11.61 -6.40
C THR A 56 -12.87 11.76 -4.95
N LEU A 57 -12.35 12.93 -4.59
CA LEU A 57 -12.11 13.29 -3.20
C LEU A 57 -13.46 13.58 -2.54
N ARG A 58 -13.79 12.82 -1.48
CA ARG A 58 -15.08 12.96 -0.78
C ARG A 58 -14.89 12.75 0.72
N GLY A 59 -15.62 13.53 1.50
CA GLY A 59 -16.08 13.23 2.84
C GLY A 59 -15.03 12.77 3.85
N MET A 60 -15.39 11.76 4.61
CA MET A 60 -14.64 11.26 5.75
C MET A 60 -13.79 10.04 5.36
N THR A 61 -13.04 9.51 6.32
CA THR A 61 -12.00 8.49 6.08
C THR A 61 -12.44 7.12 6.62
N ALA A 62 -13.03 6.27 5.78
CA ALA A 62 -13.40 4.89 6.10
C ALA A 62 -12.20 3.94 5.86
N LEU A 63 -11.10 4.15 6.59
CA LEU A 63 -9.83 3.45 6.38
C LEU A 63 -9.91 1.96 6.69
N TYR A 64 -10.59 1.59 7.80
CA TYR A 64 -10.68 0.19 8.20
C TYR A 64 -11.53 -0.62 7.24
N ASP A 65 -12.63 -0.04 6.74
CA ASP A 65 -13.47 -0.68 5.70
C ASP A 65 -12.67 -0.87 4.42
N ALA A 66 -11.89 0.12 4.02
CA ALA A 66 -11.04 0.05 2.83
C ALA A 66 -10.00 -1.07 2.94
N ILE A 67 -9.29 -1.15 4.05
CA ILE A 67 -8.29 -2.21 4.29
C ILE A 67 -8.97 -3.57 4.38
N GLY A 68 -9.98 -3.71 5.23
CA GLY A 68 -10.64 -4.98 5.48
C GLY A 68 -11.22 -5.59 4.21
N THR A 69 -11.93 -4.81 3.43
CA THR A 69 -12.59 -5.24 2.19
C THR A 69 -11.58 -5.55 1.09
N SER A 70 -10.68 -4.61 0.76
CA SER A 70 -9.75 -4.79 -0.36
C SER A 70 -8.72 -5.89 -0.11
N VAL A 71 -8.21 -6.00 1.12
CA VAL A 71 -7.22 -7.01 1.50
C VAL A 71 -7.85 -8.41 1.54
N THR A 72 -9.09 -8.53 2.02
CA THR A 72 -9.83 -9.81 2.01
C THR A 72 -10.14 -10.25 0.58
N ASP A 73 -10.53 -9.32 -0.30
CA ASP A 73 -10.73 -9.61 -1.72
C ASP A 73 -9.43 -10.09 -2.38
N ARG A 74 -8.32 -9.41 -2.12
CA ARG A 74 -7.00 -9.83 -2.65
C ARG A 74 -6.57 -11.20 -2.11
N GLU A 75 -6.80 -11.48 -0.84
CA GLU A 75 -6.47 -12.80 -0.26
C GLU A 75 -7.22 -13.95 -0.94
N ARG A 76 -8.49 -13.75 -1.30
CA ARG A 76 -9.29 -14.76 -2.01
C ARG A 76 -8.79 -15.04 -3.42
N ASN A 77 -8.21 -14.03 -4.07
CA ASN A 77 -7.86 -14.05 -5.49
C ASN A 77 -6.34 -14.17 -5.75
N LYS A 78 -5.49 -14.30 -4.71
CA LYS A 78 -4.04 -14.44 -4.90
C LYS A 78 -3.62 -15.89 -5.18
N GLY A 79 -2.54 -16.06 -5.94
CA GLY A 79 -1.84 -17.34 -6.09
C GLY A 79 -1.10 -17.76 -4.79
N LYS A 80 -0.75 -19.04 -4.69
CA LYS A 80 -0.06 -19.58 -3.49
C LYS A 80 1.31 -18.94 -3.27
N GLU A 81 2.04 -18.69 -4.36
CA GLU A 81 3.40 -18.16 -4.34
C GLU A 81 3.47 -16.62 -4.42
N ASP A 82 2.31 -15.94 -4.57
CA ASP A 82 2.30 -14.49 -4.68
C ASP A 82 2.87 -13.82 -3.43
N LYS A 83 3.81 -12.91 -3.64
CA LYS A 83 4.29 -11.97 -2.62
C LYS A 83 3.44 -10.70 -2.71
N VAL A 84 2.86 -10.30 -1.60
CA VAL A 84 1.93 -9.16 -1.56
C VAL A 84 2.50 -8.04 -0.72
N LEU A 85 2.58 -6.86 -1.31
CA LEU A 85 2.89 -5.61 -0.62
C LEU A 85 1.64 -4.72 -0.66
N VAL A 86 1.17 -4.31 0.50
CA VAL A 86 0.06 -3.37 0.68
C VAL A 86 0.61 -2.05 1.17
N THR A 87 0.43 -0.99 0.39
CA THR A 87 0.82 0.38 0.77
C THR A 87 -0.44 1.19 1.06
N ILE A 88 -0.56 1.68 2.29
CA ILE A 88 -1.63 2.55 2.77
C ILE A 88 -1.09 3.97 2.78
N ILE A 89 -1.74 4.89 2.07
CA ILE A 89 -1.38 6.32 2.06
C ILE A 89 -2.61 7.11 2.47
N THR A 90 -2.49 7.89 3.53
CA THR A 90 -3.61 8.69 4.04
C THR A 90 -3.12 9.99 4.69
N ASP A 91 -3.92 11.04 4.57
CA ASP A 91 -3.75 12.32 5.27
C ASP A 91 -4.79 12.53 6.38
N GLY A 92 -5.72 11.57 6.51
CA GLY A 92 -6.81 11.58 7.49
C GLY A 92 -6.71 10.44 8.51
N TYR A 93 -7.28 10.71 9.69
CA TYR A 93 -7.51 9.67 10.70
C TYR A 93 -8.75 8.86 10.33
N GLU A 94 -8.76 7.58 10.71
CA GLU A 94 -9.97 6.76 10.68
C GLU A 94 -11.11 7.43 11.44
N ASN A 95 -12.27 7.59 10.81
CA ASN A 95 -13.40 8.26 11.43
C ASN A 95 -14.80 7.88 10.91
N ASP A 96 -14.89 6.93 9.97
CA ASP A 96 -16.20 6.63 9.33
C ASP A 96 -16.39 5.17 8.88
N SER A 97 -15.53 4.25 9.32
CA SER A 97 -15.71 2.83 9.02
C SER A 97 -16.89 2.23 9.79
N ILE A 98 -17.68 1.39 9.13
CA ILE A 98 -18.91 0.77 9.64
C ILE A 98 -18.79 -0.74 9.71
N GLU A 99 -18.16 -1.38 8.72
CA GLU A 99 -18.08 -2.84 8.61
C GLU A 99 -16.88 -3.44 9.35
N TRP A 100 -15.79 -2.68 9.41
CA TRP A 100 -14.53 -3.10 10.04
C TRP A 100 -14.14 -2.18 11.18
N ASP A 101 -13.69 -2.75 12.27
CA ASP A 101 -13.06 -2.03 13.37
C ASP A 101 -11.53 -2.25 13.40
N GLY A 102 -10.83 -1.44 14.17
CA GLY A 102 -9.37 -1.54 14.30
C GLY A 102 -8.89 -2.89 14.82
N ALA A 103 -9.67 -3.58 15.66
CA ALA A 103 -9.30 -4.88 16.21
C ALA A 103 -9.41 -6.00 15.18
N SER A 104 -10.43 -5.99 14.33
CA SER A 104 -10.59 -6.95 13.22
C SER A 104 -9.58 -6.71 12.11
N VAL A 105 -9.32 -5.46 11.74
CA VAL A 105 -8.25 -5.11 10.79
C VAL A 105 -6.88 -5.56 11.32
N LYS A 106 -6.58 -5.30 12.60
CA LYS A 106 -5.34 -5.76 13.22
C LYS A 106 -5.19 -7.28 13.15
N LYS A 107 -6.23 -8.04 13.50
CA LYS A 107 -6.21 -9.51 13.41
C LYS A 107 -5.97 -9.98 11.97
N LEU A 108 -6.58 -9.32 10.99
CA LEU A 108 -6.40 -9.62 9.57
C LEU A 108 -4.93 -9.38 9.16
N ILE A 109 -4.37 -8.22 9.47
CA ILE A 109 -2.98 -7.85 9.15
C ILE A 109 -1.99 -8.79 9.84
N ASP A 110 -2.14 -9.02 11.16
CA ASP A 110 -1.26 -9.93 11.92
C ASP A 110 -1.26 -11.35 11.32
N ARG A 111 -2.43 -11.84 10.89
CA ARG A 111 -2.56 -13.15 10.23
C ARG A 111 -1.88 -13.20 8.86
N LEU A 112 -2.03 -12.16 8.06
CA LEU A 112 -1.44 -12.10 6.72
C LEU A 112 0.07 -11.84 6.74
N CYS A 113 0.57 -11.06 7.69
CA CYS A 113 2.00 -10.93 7.93
C CYS A 113 2.66 -12.29 8.22
N LYS A 114 2.01 -13.17 9.00
CA LYS A 114 2.48 -14.55 9.21
C LYS A 114 2.51 -15.40 7.93
N LYS A 115 1.74 -15.02 6.90
CA LYS A 115 1.73 -15.64 5.57
C LYS A 115 2.68 -14.97 4.57
N GLY A 116 3.51 -14.02 5.01
CA GLY A 116 4.50 -13.35 4.18
C GLY A 116 4.04 -12.06 3.51
N TRP A 117 2.87 -11.55 3.85
CA TRP A 117 2.44 -10.24 3.36
C TRP A 117 3.21 -9.11 4.03
N VAL A 118 3.45 -8.05 3.30
CA VAL A 118 4.07 -6.82 3.79
C VAL A 118 3.02 -5.72 3.78
N PHE A 119 2.93 -5.00 4.90
CA PHE A 119 2.08 -3.83 5.01
C PHE A 119 2.93 -2.62 5.34
N THR A 120 2.65 -1.51 4.66
CA THR A 120 3.27 -0.21 4.91
C THR A 120 2.19 0.86 5.12
N TYR A 121 2.46 1.80 6.00
CA TYR A 121 1.56 2.91 6.32
C TYR A 121 2.30 4.24 6.18
N ILE A 122 1.80 5.10 5.32
CA ILE A 122 2.36 6.42 5.03
C ILE A 122 1.33 7.46 5.45
N GLY A 123 1.63 8.22 6.48
CA GLY A 123 0.74 9.22 7.07
C GLY A 123 1.25 10.64 6.86
N ALA A 124 0.38 11.51 6.34
CA ALA A 124 0.67 12.93 6.19
C ALA A 124 0.28 13.70 7.46
N ASN A 125 1.18 14.53 7.99
CA ASN A 125 0.94 15.40 9.14
C ASN A 125 0.35 14.71 10.38
N GLN A 126 0.68 13.42 10.57
CA GLN A 126 0.19 12.63 11.70
C GLN A 126 1.28 11.71 12.23
N ASP A 127 1.12 11.19 13.44
CA ASP A 127 1.99 10.15 13.96
C ASP A 127 1.66 8.81 13.27
N ALA A 128 2.28 8.59 12.11
CA ALA A 128 2.07 7.39 11.33
C ALA A 128 2.45 6.11 12.09
N ALA A 129 3.43 6.17 12.99
CA ALA A 129 3.84 5.01 13.79
C ALA A 129 2.75 4.62 14.79
N LEU A 130 2.12 5.62 15.44
CA LEU A 130 1.01 5.40 16.36
C LEU A 130 -0.21 4.82 15.62
N GLU A 131 -0.61 5.44 14.51
CA GLU A 131 -1.80 5.00 13.75
C GLU A 131 -1.60 3.61 13.12
N ALA A 132 -0.45 3.37 12.51
CA ALA A 132 -0.06 2.05 11.99
C ALA A 132 -0.06 0.97 13.09
N GLY A 133 0.46 1.31 14.27
CA GLY A 133 0.51 0.41 15.43
C GLY A 133 -0.87 -0.04 15.92
N LYS A 134 -1.89 0.82 15.82
CA LYS A 134 -3.29 0.46 16.18
C LYS A 134 -3.81 -0.73 15.37
N ILE A 135 -3.40 -0.83 14.11
CA ILE A 135 -3.80 -1.88 13.17
C ILE A 135 -2.71 -2.92 12.91
N GLY A 136 -1.62 -2.91 13.68
CA GLY A 136 -0.55 -3.92 13.60
C GLY A 136 0.43 -3.76 12.45
N VAL A 137 0.43 -2.64 11.74
CA VAL A 137 1.42 -2.32 10.71
C VAL A 137 2.70 -1.82 11.38
N LYS A 138 3.84 -2.43 11.04
CA LYS A 138 5.14 -2.10 11.61
C LYS A 138 5.95 -1.13 10.76
N ASN A 139 5.78 -1.20 9.45
CA ASN A 139 6.48 -0.32 8.51
C ASN A 139 5.68 0.94 8.31
N SER A 140 6.06 2.03 8.97
CA SER A 140 5.36 3.32 8.89
C SER A 140 6.31 4.44 8.52
N LEU A 141 5.78 5.44 7.83
CA LEU A 141 6.49 6.63 7.42
C LEU A 141 5.60 7.86 7.62
N THR A 142 6.08 8.83 8.37
CA THR A 142 5.44 10.14 8.50
C THR A 142 6.08 11.12 7.52
N PHE A 143 5.27 11.93 6.86
CA PHE A 143 5.76 13.02 6.03
C PHE A 143 4.93 14.30 6.23
N GLU A 144 5.55 15.43 5.93
CA GLU A 144 4.87 16.71 5.92
C GLU A 144 4.08 16.89 4.61
N ALA A 145 2.81 17.30 4.69
CA ALA A 145 1.96 17.56 3.53
C ALA A 145 2.34 18.90 2.86
N SER A 146 3.61 19.01 2.46
CA SER A 146 4.17 20.05 1.62
C SER A 146 4.60 19.45 0.28
N ILE A 147 4.89 20.29 -0.72
CA ILE A 147 5.42 19.81 -2.01
C ILE A 147 6.73 19.06 -1.79
N GLU A 148 7.65 19.64 -1.00
CA GLU A 148 8.95 19.03 -0.71
C GLU A 148 8.81 17.75 0.09
N GLY A 149 8.04 17.74 1.17
CA GLY A 149 7.78 16.54 1.99
C GLY A 149 7.19 15.41 1.18
N THR A 150 6.26 15.73 0.27
CA THR A 150 5.65 14.75 -0.63
C THR A 150 6.64 14.18 -1.64
N VAL A 151 7.49 15.01 -2.27
CA VAL A 151 8.53 14.55 -3.19
C VAL A 151 9.52 13.62 -2.48
N ASN A 152 10.00 14.03 -1.28
CA ASN A 152 10.92 13.24 -0.48
C ASN A 152 10.31 11.89 -0.06
N MET A 153 9.05 11.89 0.35
CA MET A 153 8.33 10.67 0.71
C MET A 153 8.26 9.67 -0.46
N PHE A 154 7.88 10.13 -1.66
CA PHE A 154 7.82 9.24 -2.83
C PHE A 154 9.19 8.77 -3.30
N ALA A 155 10.23 9.60 -3.19
CA ALA A 155 11.60 9.19 -3.49
C ALA A 155 12.06 8.07 -2.53
N PHE A 156 11.78 8.20 -1.25
CA PHE A 156 12.09 7.19 -0.24
C PHE A 156 11.27 5.91 -0.41
N GLU A 157 9.98 6.03 -0.70
CA GLU A 157 9.11 4.88 -1.02
C GLU A 157 9.61 4.14 -2.25
N LYS A 158 9.99 4.87 -3.31
CA LYS A 158 10.57 4.29 -4.54
C LYS A 158 11.80 3.43 -4.23
N GLN A 159 12.74 3.93 -3.45
CA GLN A 159 13.95 3.20 -3.06
C GLN A 159 13.59 1.94 -2.24
N SER A 160 12.69 2.08 -1.27
CA SER A 160 12.24 0.97 -0.43
C SER A 160 11.54 -0.12 -1.26
N ARG A 161 10.72 0.26 -2.22
CA ARG A 161 10.06 -0.67 -3.15
C ARG A 161 11.06 -1.37 -4.05
N GLN A 162 12.07 -0.68 -4.55
CA GLN A 162 13.13 -1.28 -5.37
C GLN A 162 13.94 -2.31 -4.57
N ARG A 163 14.27 -2.01 -3.30
CA ARG A 163 14.91 -2.97 -2.39
C ARG A 163 14.04 -4.20 -2.16
N TRP A 164 12.76 -3.99 -1.85
CA TRP A 164 11.81 -5.09 -1.66
C TRP A 164 11.68 -5.96 -2.91
N ASN A 165 11.52 -5.39 -4.10
CA ASN A 165 11.47 -6.12 -5.36
C ASN A 165 12.75 -6.93 -5.62
N LYS A 166 13.93 -6.36 -5.32
CA LYS A 166 15.20 -7.07 -5.42
C LYS A 166 15.22 -8.31 -4.49
N ARG A 167 14.81 -8.16 -3.24
CA ARG A 167 14.73 -9.27 -2.26
C ARG A 167 13.74 -10.35 -2.72
N VAL A 168 12.60 -9.96 -3.28
CA VAL A 168 11.62 -10.89 -3.87
C VAL A 168 12.25 -11.68 -5.02
N ARG A 169 12.94 -11.00 -5.95
CA ARG A 169 13.63 -11.67 -7.08
C ARG A 169 14.72 -12.66 -6.63
N LEU A 170 15.40 -12.36 -5.54
CA LEU A 170 16.41 -13.22 -4.94
C LEU A 170 15.83 -14.31 -4.04
N ASN A 171 14.50 -14.35 -3.90
CA ASN A 171 13.78 -15.28 -3.02
C ASN A 171 14.31 -15.25 -1.57
N GLU A 172 14.65 -14.07 -1.06
CA GLU A 172 15.15 -13.90 0.29
C GLU A 172 14.05 -14.19 1.32
N ASN A 173 14.48 -14.72 2.48
CA ASN A 173 13.60 -14.91 3.62
C ASN A 173 13.43 -13.59 4.39
N ASN A 174 12.31 -13.44 5.12
CA ASN A 174 12.05 -12.30 6.01
C ASN A 174 11.98 -10.92 5.31
N ILE A 175 11.46 -10.88 4.10
CA ILE A 175 11.23 -9.63 3.34
C ILE A 175 10.20 -8.70 4.00
N GLN A 176 9.60 -9.10 5.13
CA GLN A 176 8.47 -8.43 5.78
C GLN A 176 8.87 -7.31 6.73
N ASN A 177 10.08 -7.37 7.27
CA ASN A 177 10.59 -6.39 8.21
C ASN A 177 11.45 -5.36 7.48
N ASP A 178 11.53 -4.18 8.06
CA ASP A 178 12.46 -3.12 7.66
C ASP A 178 12.26 -2.60 6.23
N TYR A 179 10.97 -2.52 5.78
CA TYR A 179 10.67 -1.96 4.46
C TYR A 179 11.20 -0.53 4.28
N PHE A 180 11.12 0.28 5.34
CA PHE A 180 11.61 1.66 5.38
C PHE A 180 12.98 1.80 6.08
N SER A 181 13.76 0.73 6.21
CA SER A 181 15.08 0.84 6.85
C SER A 181 16.11 1.54 5.95
N ASP A 182 17.05 2.26 6.59
CA ASP A 182 18.17 2.94 5.95
C ASP A 182 19.43 2.05 5.84
N ASP A 183 19.31 0.73 5.82
CA ASP A 183 20.43 -0.22 5.95
C ASP A 183 21.44 -0.25 4.76
N ASP A 184 21.45 0.79 3.92
CA ASP A 184 22.43 0.99 2.86
C ASP A 184 23.10 2.39 2.98
N LYS A 185 23.53 2.79 4.20
CA LYS A 185 24.48 3.90 4.39
C LYS A 185 25.90 3.40 4.57
#